data_7689dd43776e8310fc09a1dec836996b
#
_entry.id   7689dd43776e8310fc09a1dec836996b
#
_cell.length_a   1.000
_cell.length_b   1.000
_cell.length_c   1.000
_cell.angle_alpha   90.00
_cell.angle_beta   90.00
_cell.angle_gamma   90.00
#
_symmetry.space_group_name_H-M   'P 1'
#
loop_
_entity.id
_entity.type
_entity.pdbx_description
1 polymer ?
#
loop_
_entity_poly.entity_id
_entity_poly.type
_entity_poly.pdbx_seq_one_letter_code
_entity_poly.pdbx_strand_id
1 'polypeptide(L)'
;MRKKIAAGNWKMNTTLDEGLKLASEVVHMAKDESLSETTIIMSVPYTHIESIKKTIGNATNVFIAAQNCHQEVSGAYTGEISAAMLQNLGVD
;
A
#
# COMPACT_ATOMS: atom_id res chain seq x y z
N MET A 1 4.87 4.87 -24.98
CA MET A 1 5.23 3.58 -24.40
C MET A 1 4.30 3.22 -23.25
N ARG A 2 3.97 1.95 -23.15
CA ARG A 2 3.16 1.49 -22.02
C ARG A 2 3.98 1.47 -20.74
N LYS A 3 3.41 1.99 -19.68
CA LYS A 3 4.00 1.92 -18.36
C LYS A 3 3.81 0.51 -17.78
N LYS A 4 4.85 -0.05 -17.21
CA LYS A 4 4.76 -1.36 -16.55
C LYS A 4 4.32 -1.17 -15.10
N ILE A 5 3.31 -1.93 -14.70
CA ILE A 5 2.77 -1.88 -13.34
C ILE A 5 2.73 -3.30 -12.78
N ALA A 6 3.33 -3.48 -11.62
CA ALA A 6 3.23 -4.72 -10.85
C ALA A 6 2.43 -4.41 -9.58
N ALA A 7 1.20 -4.90 -9.54
CA ALA A 7 0.31 -4.66 -8.41
C ALA A 7 0.05 -5.96 -7.66
N GLY A 8 0.39 -5.98 -6.38
CA GLY A 8 0.21 -7.16 -5.52
C GLY A 8 -0.93 -6.97 -4.55
N ASN A 9 -1.91 -7.86 -4.59
CA ASN A 9 -2.99 -7.91 -3.62
C ASN A 9 -2.60 -8.90 -2.51
N TRP A 10 -2.35 -8.38 -1.31
CA TRP A 10 -1.95 -9.22 -0.18
C TRP A 10 -3.10 -10.03 0.40
N LYS A 11 -4.32 -9.61 0.12
CA LYS A 11 -5.53 -10.24 0.67
C LYS A 11 -5.48 -10.24 2.21
N MET A 12 -6.05 -11.22 2.86
CA MET A 12 -6.07 -11.30 4.32
C MET A 12 -4.89 -12.13 4.80
N ASN A 13 -3.69 -11.60 4.61
CA ASN A 13 -2.45 -12.26 4.99
C ASN A 13 -1.54 -11.31 5.73
N THR A 14 -0.65 -11.87 6.52
CA THR A 14 0.39 -11.23 7.30
C THR A 14 -0.12 -10.48 8.53
N THR A 15 0.58 -10.68 9.62
CA THR A 15 0.50 -9.78 10.78
C THR A 15 1.26 -8.51 10.43
N LEU A 16 1.16 -7.49 11.27
CA LEU A 16 1.90 -6.24 11.02
C LEU A 16 3.40 -6.47 10.89
N ASP A 17 4.00 -7.24 11.80
CA ASP A 17 5.45 -7.50 11.76
C ASP A 17 5.87 -8.22 10.49
N GLU A 18 5.12 -9.25 10.10
CA GLU A 18 5.37 -9.99 8.87
C GLU A 18 5.21 -9.08 7.65
N GLY A 19 4.18 -8.24 7.66
CA GLY A 19 3.90 -7.30 6.59
C GLY A 19 4.99 -6.25 6.43
N LEU A 20 5.51 -5.72 7.53
CA LEU A 20 6.60 -4.75 7.48
C LEU A 20 7.87 -5.36 6.90
N LYS A 21 8.18 -6.60 7.27
CA LYS A 21 9.32 -7.30 6.71
C LYS A 21 9.18 -7.49 5.20
N LEU A 22 8.02 -7.95 4.76
CA LEU A 22 7.75 -8.13 3.33
C LEU A 22 7.82 -6.81 2.58
N ALA A 23 7.21 -5.74 3.12
CA ALA A 23 7.24 -4.43 2.49
C ALA A 23 8.67 -3.89 2.38
N SER A 24 9.49 -4.07 3.41
CA SER A 24 10.90 -3.67 3.37
C SER A 24 11.65 -4.37 2.25
N GLU A 25 11.41 -5.66 2.06
CA GLU A 25 12.04 -6.44 0.99
C GLU A 25 11.59 -5.93 -0.38
N VAL A 26 10.31 -5.64 -0.56
CA VAL A 26 9.77 -5.10 -1.82
C VAL A 26 10.38 -3.74 -2.13
N VAL A 27 10.42 -2.84 -1.14
CA VAL A 27 11.00 -1.50 -1.32
C VAL A 27 12.47 -1.60 -1.67
N HIS A 28 13.20 -2.51 -1.03
CA HIS A 28 14.61 -2.72 -1.32
C HIS A 28 14.82 -3.21 -2.77
N MET A 29 14.02 -4.18 -3.20
CA MET A 29 14.07 -4.70 -4.57
C MET A 29 13.73 -3.64 -5.60
N ALA A 30 12.78 -2.75 -5.28
CA ALA A 30 12.34 -1.69 -6.18
C ALA A 30 13.44 -0.67 -6.51
N LYS A 31 14.52 -0.64 -5.73
CA LYS A 31 15.66 0.25 -5.97
C LYS A 31 16.58 -0.23 -7.08
N ASP A 32 16.40 -1.47 -7.54
CA ASP A 32 17.17 -2.01 -8.65
C ASP A 32 16.91 -1.18 -9.91
N GLU A 33 17.96 -0.80 -10.62
CA GLU A 33 17.86 0.00 -11.85
C GLU A 33 16.94 -0.63 -12.90
N SER A 34 16.94 -1.96 -12.99
CA SER A 34 16.10 -2.67 -13.95
C SER A 34 14.60 -2.47 -13.69
N LEU A 35 14.22 -2.04 -12.47
CA LEU A 35 12.83 -1.80 -12.09
C LEU A 35 12.48 -0.31 -12.00
N SER A 36 13.42 0.60 -12.33
CA SER A 36 13.21 2.05 -12.18
C SER A 36 12.00 2.57 -12.95
N GLU A 37 11.67 1.94 -14.09
CA GLU A 37 10.53 2.34 -14.92
C GLU A 37 9.27 1.53 -14.61
N THR A 38 9.32 0.66 -13.61
CA THR A 38 8.17 -0.15 -13.19
C THR A 38 7.51 0.47 -11.98
N THR A 39 6.20 0.68 -12.05
CA THR A 39 5.41 1.10 -10.89
C THR A 39 5.03 -0.14 -10.09
N ILE A 40 5.33 -0.14 -8.80
CA ILE A 40 5.01 -1.24 -7.90
C ILE A 40 3.93 -0.75 -6.94
N ILE A 41 2.84 -1.50 -6.83
CA ILE A 41 1.72 -1.16 -5.95
C ILE A 41 1.51 -2.32 -4.98
N MET A 42 1.50 -2.01 -3.69
CA MET A 42 1.18 -2.98 -2.64
C MET A 42 -0.21 -2.67 -2.09
N SER A 43 -1.18 -3.57 -2.30
CA SER A 43 -2.53 -3.44 -1.76
C SER A 43 -2.61 -4.29 -0.49
N VAL A 44 -2.61 -3.62 0.64
CA VAL A 44 -2.37 -4.23 1.95
C VAL A 44 -3.57 -4.10 2.88
N PRO A 45 -3.67 -4.94 3.94
CA PRO A 45 -4.70 -4.76 4.96
C PRO A 45 -4.63 -3.38 5.62
N TYR A 46 -5.77 -2.86 6.05
CA TYR A 46 -5.86 -1.53 6.70
C TYR A 46 -4.85 -1.36 7.84
N THR A 47 -4.66 -2.40 8.63
CA THR A 47 -3.79 -2.36 9.82
C THR A 47 -2.33 -2.08 9.49
N HIS A 48 -1.92 -2.26 8.23
CA HIS A 48 -0.52 -2.13 7.81
C HIS A 48 -0.21 -0.82 7.11
N ILE A 49 -1.24 -0.08 6.68
CA ILE A 49 -1.08 1.04 5.75
C ILE A 49 -0.12 2.10 6.29
N GLU A 50 -0.36 2.59 7.51
CA GLU A 50 0.43 3.67 8.07
C GLU A 50 1.91 3.30 8.17
N SER A 51 2.20 2.13 8.71
CA SER A 51 3.58 1.68 8.90
C SER A 51 4.28 1.39 7.58
N ILE A 52 3.58 0.78 6.64
CA ILE A 52 4.16 0.48 5.32
C ILE A 52 4.41 1.77 4.55
N LYS A 53 3.51 2.76 4.64
CA LYS A 53 3.73 4.06 4.00
C LYS A 53 5.03 4.69 4.48
N LYS A 54 5.33 4.60 5.77
CA LYS A 54 6.60 5.07 6.31
C LYS A 54 7.79 4.29 5.77
N THR A 55 7.64 2.98 5.62
CA THR A 55 8.68 2.10 5.07
C THR A 55 9.00 2.45 3.62
N ILE A 56 7.98 2.81 2.82
CA ILE A 56 8.18 3.24 1.42
C ILE A 56 9.07 4.49 1.36
N GLY A 57 8.87 5.43 2.28
CA GLY A 57 9.71 6.62 2.37
C GLY A 57 9.78 7.40 1.07
N ASN A 58 10.99 7.59 0.55
CA ASN A 58 11.24 8.38 -0.65
C ASN A 58 11.23 7.58 -1.95
N ALA A 59 10.91 6.30 -1.91
CA ALA A 59 10.88 5.49 -3.13
C ALA A 59 9.87 6.09 -4.13
N THR A 60 10.33 6.34 -5.35
CA THR A 60 9.52 7.05 -6.36
C THR A 60 8.64 6.12 -7.18
N ASN A 61 8.89 4.83 -7.14
CA ASN A 61 8.17 3.85 -7.95
C ASN A 61 7.35 2.84 -7.13
N VAL A 62 7.22 3.06 -5.82
CA VAL A 62 6.46 2.18 -4.93
C VAL A 62 5.29 2.95 -4.34
N PHE A 63 4.12 2.37 -4.45
CA PHE A 63 2.87 2.98 -3.99
C PHE A 63 2.10 2.01 -3.13
N ILE A 64 1.21 2.55 -2.29
CA ILE A 64 0.38 1.75 -1.42
C ILE A 64 -1.09 1.95 -1.76
N ALA A 65 -1.85 0.86 -1.72
CA ALA A 65 -3.28 0.88 -1.94
C ALA A 65 -3.99 0.18 -0.80
N ALA A 66 -5.21 0.60 -0.50
CA ALA A 66 -6.11 -0.16 0.35
C ALA A 66 -6.77 -1.26 -0.50
N GLN A 67 -7.27 -2.29 0.15
CA GLN A 67 -7.93 -3.39 -0.56
C GLN A 67 -9.40 -3.09 -0.83
N ASN A 68 -10.01 -2.23 -0.04
CA ASN A 68 -11.36 -1.74 -0.22
C ASN A 68 -11.55 -0.45 0.57
N CYS A 69 -12.72 0.16 0.44
CA CYS A 69 -13.15 1.25 1.30
C CYS A 69 -14.68 1.33 1.27
N HIS A 70 -15.25 1.98 2.28
CA HIS A 70 -16.69 2.21 2.33
C HIS A 70 -17.07 3.43 1.50
N GLN A 71 -18.29 3.45 0.96
CA GLN A 71 -18.76 4.54 0.10
C GLN A 71 -19.19 5.79 0.85
N GLU A 72 -19.54 5.66 2.14
CA GLU A 72 -19.99 6.80 2.93
C GLU A 72 -18.80 7.55 3.53
N VAL A 73 -19.00 8.86 3.74
CA VAL A 73 -17.94 9.71 4.30
C VAL A 73 -17.76 9.45 5.80
N SER A 74 -18.86 9.23 6.50
CA SER A 74 -18.84 8.96 7.94
C SER A 74 -20.17 8.32 8.34
N GLY A 75 -20.31 7.93 9.60
CA GLY A 75 -21.56 7.42 10.12
C GLY A 75 -21.39 6.16 10.96
N ALA A 76 -22.51 5.49 11.21
CA ALA A 76 -22.57 4.33 12.11
C ALA A 76 -22.23 3.02 11.37
N TYR A 77 -21.24 3.06 10.53
CA TYR A 77 -20.80 1.90 9.75
C TYR A 77 -19.62 1.22 10.46
N THR A 78 -19.94 0.59 11.55
CA THR A 78 -18.95 -0.04 12.42
C THR A 78 -18.07 -1.02 11.66
N GLY A 79 -16.77 -0.87 11.76
CA GLY A 79 -15.80 -1.74 11.10
C GLY A 79 -15.40 -1.26 9.70
N GLU A 80 -16.09 -0.28 9.13
CA GLU A 80 -15.80 0.23 7.80
C GLU A 80 -14.79 1.38 7.83
N ILE A 81 -14.09 1.58 6.73
CA ILE A 81 -13.08 2.63 6.58
C ILE A 81 -13.46 3.50 5.38
N SER A 82 -13.48 4.81 5.58
CA SER A 82 -13.82 5.76 4.53
C SER A 82 -12.61 6.12 3.66
N ALA A 83 -12.88 6.64 2.47
CA ALA A 83 -11.83 7.15 1.58
C ALA A 83 -11.03 8.30 2.24
N ALA A 84 -11.71 9.16 3.02
CA ALA A 84 -11.03 10.25 3.72
C ALA A 84 -10.02 9.74 4.75
N MET A 85 -10.35 8.67 5.46
CA MET A 85 -9.42 8.05 6.40
C MET A 85 -8.17 7.52 5.69
N LEU A 86 -8.37 6.89 4.54
CA LEU A 86 -7.27 6.36 3.74
C LEU A 86 -6.40 7.48 3.16
N GLN A 87 -7.02 8.54 2.66
CA GLN A 87 -6.29 9.70 2.14
C GLN A 87 -5.41 10.32 3.23
N ASN A 88 -5.92 10.42 4.43
CA ASN A 88 -5.16 10.97 5.56
C ASN A 88 -3.93 10.13 5.90
N LEU A 89 -3.99 8.83 5.69
CA LEU A 89 -2.84 7.92 5.89
C LEU A 89 -1.84 7.97 4.74
N GLY A 90 -2.14 8.66 3.66
CA GLY A 90 -1.25 8.77 2.52
C GLY A 90 -1.39 7.65 1.50
N VAL A 91 -2.55 7.02 1.44
CA VAL A 91 -2.84 6.01 0.41
C VAL A 91 -2.84 6.67 -0.97
N ASP A 92 -2.17 6.07 -1.89
CA ASP A 92 -2.06 6.57 -3.25
C ASP A 92 -3.25 6.15 -4.11
#